data_94cb133eecbb638099fdfb43c16fc1a5
#
_entry.id   94cb133eecbb638099fdfb43c16fc1a5
#
_cell.length_a   1.000
_cell.length_b   1.000
_cell.length_c   1.000
_cell.angle_alpha   90.00
_cell.angle_beta   90.00
_cell.angle_gamma   90.00
#
_symmetry.space_group_name_H-M   'P 1'
#
loop_
_entity.id
_entity.type
_entity.pdbx_description
1 polymer ?
#
loop_
_entity_poly.entity_id
_entity_poly.type
_entity_poly.pdbx_seq_one_letter_code
_entity_poly.pdbx_strand_id
1 'polypeptide(L)'
;MTRQEIEDRKNVLFSLVRDREAKLKETDDVAAKIAEGAATKEDYAAVLSQRRAWRGEINEAEAGVAALDAEVPEDEDAVSAEATEGRP
;
A
#
# COMPACT_ATOMS: atom_id res chain seq x y z
N MET A 1 13.44 8.28 13.07
CA MET A 1 13.74 8.06 11.63
C MET A 1 14.07 9.37 10.96
N THR A 2 15.01 9.34 10.02
CA THR A 2 15.28 10.50 9.19
C THR A 2 14.23 10.61 8.09
N ARG A 3 14.18 11.77 7.44
CA ARG A 3 13.27 11.99 6.31
C ARG A 3 13.52 10.95 5.21
N GLN A 4 14.77 10.67 4.90
CA GLN A 4 15.13 9.69 3.86
C GLN A 4 14.63 8.29 4.21
N GLU A 5 14.78 7.87 5.46
CA GLU A 5 14.29 6.58 5.91
C GLU A 5 12.77 6.48 5.79
N ILE A 6 12.07 7.55 6.13
CA ILE A 6 10.60 7.59 6.01
C ILE A 6 10.21 7.46 4.55
N GLU A 7 10.83 8.22 3.66
CA GLU A 7 10.53 8.17 2.23
C GLU A 7 10.83 6.79 1.63
N ASP A 8 11.97 6.20 2.01
CA ASP A 8 12.35 4.87 1.52
C ASP A 8 11.31 3.83 1.94
N ARG A 9 10.86 3.87 3.18
CA ARG A 9 9.84 2.95 3.68
C ARG A 9 8.50 3.15 2.99
N LYS A 10 8.11 4.40 2.78
CA LYS A 10 6.89 4.71 2.06
C LYS A 10 6.95 4.20 0.63
N ASN A 11 8.08 4.35 -0.03
CA ASN A 11 8.27 3.88 -1.40
C ASN A 11 8.15 2.35 -1.51
N VAL A 12 8.66 1.62 -0.52
CA VAL A 12 8.50 0.17 -0.46
C VAL A 12 7.01 -0.19 -0.36
N LEU A 13 6.27 0.50 0.51
CA LEU A 13 4.85 0.26 0.69
C LEU A 13 4.04 0.63 -0.56
N PHE A 14 4.38 1.73 -1.21
CA PHE A 14 3.73 2.13 -2.48
C PHE A 14 3.98 1.10 -3.58
N SER A 15 5.20 0.56 -3.66
CA SER A 15 5.53 -0.49 -4.62
C SER A 15 4.70 -1.75 -4.36
N LEU A 16 4.53 -2.11 -3.10
CA LEU A 16 3.72 -3.27 -2.71
C LEU A 16 2.26 -3.06 -3.11
N VAL A 17 1.72 -1.87 -2.84
CA VAL A 17 0.33 -1.55 -3.21
C VAL A 17 0.14 -1.68 -4.71
N ARG A 18 1.04 -1.10 -5.50
CA ARG A 18 0.95 -1.17 -6.96
C ARG A 18 1.03 -2.61 -7.47
N ASP A 19 1.91 -3.41 -6.89
CA ASP A 19 2.05 -4.81 -7.27
C ASP A 19 0.76 -5.58 -6.99
N ARG A 20 0.17 -5.38 -5.81
CA ARG A 20 -1.04 -6.07 -5.41
C ARG A 20 -2.26 -5.61 -6.20
N GLU A 21 -2.33 -4.33 -6.52
CA GLU A 21 -3.39 -3.79 -7.38
C GLU A 21 -3.32 -4.37 -8.79
N ALA A 22 -2.11 -4.51 -9.33
CA ALA A 22 -1.91 -5.14 -10.63
C ALA A 22 -2.37 -6.60 -10.62
N LYS A 23 -2.06 -7.33 -9.55
CA LYS A 23 -2.51 -8.72 -9.39
C LYS A 23 -4.03 -8.83 -9.28
N LEU A 24 -4.65 -7.91 -8.55
CA LEU A 24 -6.10 -7.87 -8.47
C LEU A 24 -6.72 -7.61 -9.83
N LYS A 25 -6.14 -6.70 -10.59
CA LYS A 25 -6.63 -6.38 -11.94
C LYS A 25 -6.50 -7.59 -12.87
N GLU A 26 -5.38 -8.29 -12.81
CA GLU A 26 -5.16 -9.50 -13.62
C GLU A 26 -6.19 -10.58 -13.32
N THR A 27 -6.66 -10.67 -12.08
CA THR A 27 -7.62 -11.68 -11.66
C THR A 27 -9.08 -11.22 -11.77
N ASP A 28 -9.34 -10.00 -12.22
CA ASP A 28 -10.71 -9.52 -12.44
C ASP A 28 -11.44 -10.36 -13.49
N ASP A 29 -10.74 -10.83 -14.52
CA ASP A 29 -11.31 -11.71 -15.53
C ASP A 29 -11.83 -13.02 -14.93
N VAL A 30 -11.13 -13.52 -13.92
CA VAL A 30 -11.52 -14.73 -13.21
C VAL A 30 -12.86 -14.54 -12.53
N ALA A 31 -13.02 -13.41 -11.86
CA ALA A 31 -14.29 -13.07 -11.20
C ALA A 31 -15.43 -12.95 -12.22
N ALA A 32 -15.16 -12.35 -13.38
CA ALA A 32 -16.13 -12.22 -14.46
C ALA A 32 -16.54 -13.60 -14.99
N LYS A 33 -15.60 -14.52 -15.15
CA LYS A 33 -15.88 -15.88 -15.62
C LYS A 33 -16.77 -16.65 -14.66
N ILE A 34 -16.59 -16.45 -13.36
CA ILE A 34 -17.46 -17.05 -12.34
C ILE A 34 -18.89 -16.51 -12.51
N ALA A 35 -19.03 -15.21 -12.67
CA ALA A 35 -20.32 -14.56 -12.82
C ALA A 35 -21.05 -15.02 -14.09
N GLU A 36 -20.32 -15.29 -15.17
CA GLU A 36 -20.86 -15.79 -16.43
C GLU A 36 -21.16 -17.27 -16.42
N GLY A 37 -20.77 -17.99 -15.37
CA GLY A 37 -20.94 -19.42 -15.30
C GLY A 37 -19.94 -20.22 -16.12
N ALA A 38 -18.90 -19.56 -16.64
CA ALA A 38 -17.85 -20.20 -17.43
C ALA A 38 -16.91 -21.05 -16.59
N ALA A 39 -16.93 -20.86 -15.28
CA ALA A 39 -16.11 -21.61 -14.35
C ALA A 39 -16.81 -21.73 -13.00
N THR A 40 -16.41 -22.70 -12.20
CA THR A 40 -17.01 -22.94 -10.89
C THR A 40 -16.30 -22.17 -9.79
N LYS A 41 -16.98 -21.98 -8.66
CA LYS A 41 -16.39 -21.35 -7.49
C LYS A 41 -15.20 -22.14 -6.96
N GLU A 42 -15.27 -23.47 -7.06
CA GLU A 42 -14.18 -24.33 -6.59
C GLU A 42 -12.91 -24.11 -7.40
N ASP A 43 -13.04 -23.91 -8.70
CA ASP A 43 -11.90 -23.63 -9.58
C ASP A 43 -11.18 -22.35 -9.16
N TYR A 44 -11.90 -21.42 -8.58
CA TYR A 44 -11.37 -20.12 -8.22
C TYR A 44 -11.20 -19.89 -6.72
N ALA A 45 -11.46 -20.91 -5.90
CA ALA A 45 -11.36 -20.77 -4.44
C ALA A 45 -9.99 -20.24 -4.02
N ALA A 46 -8.93 -20.77 -4.60
CA ALA A 46 -7.57 -20.35 -4.30
C ALA A 46 -7.33 -18.90 -4.75
N VAL A 47 -7.83 -18.54 -5.94
CA VAL A 47 -7.69 -17.18 -6.47
C VAL A 47 -8.46 -16.20 -5.60
N LEU A 48 -9.67 -16.53 -5.19
CA LEU A 48 -10.48 -15.67 -4.32
C LEU A 48 -9.81 -15.45 -2.97
N SER A 49 -9.20 -16.49 -2.42
CA SER A 49 -8.44 -16.42 -1.18
C SER A 49 -7.23 -15.50 -1.33
N GLN A 50 -6.49 -15.62 -2.44
CA GLN A 50 -5.37 -14.75 -2.74
C GLN A 50 -5.82 -13.29 -2.89
N ARG A 51 -6.94 -13.05 -3.54
CA ARG A 51 -7.46 -11.68 -3.71
C ARG A 51 -7.76 -11.03 -2.36
N ARG A 52 -8.31 -11.78 -1.42
CA ARG A 52 -8.55 -11.28 -0.06
C ARG A 52 -7.23 -10.95 0.63
N ALA A 53 -6.24 -11.81 0.48
CA ALA A 53 -4.92 -11.59 1.07
C ALA A 53 -4.28 -10.33 0.50
N TRP A 54 -4.35 -10.13 -0.82
CA TRP A 54 -3.81 -8.93 -1.47
C TRP A 54 -4.50 -7.66 -1.00
N ARG A 55 -5.82 -7.68 -0.84
CA ARG A 55 -6.55 -6.52 -0.30
C ARG A 55 -6.15 -6.21 1.13
N GLY A 56 -5.95 -7.25 1.94
CA GLY A 56 -5.44 -7.09 3.29
C GLY A 56 -4.06 -6.48 3.32
N GLU A 57 -3.17 -6.94 2.43
CA GLU A 57 -1.82 -6.38 2.30
C GLU A 57 -1.84 -4.92 1.87
N ILE A 58 -2.72 -4.57 0.94
CA ILE A 58 -2.91 -3.18 0.52
C ILE A 58 -3.37 -2.32 1.69
N ASN A 59 -4.36 -2.79 2.44
CA ASN A 59 -4.87 -2.06 3.60
C ASN A 59 -3.79 -1.86 4.66
N GLU A 60 -2.99 -2.88 4.92
CA GLU A 60 -1.89 -2.79 5.86
C GLU A 60 -0.82 -1.81 5.38
N ALA A 61 -0.50 -1.86 4.08
CA ALA A 61 0.48 -0.95 3.49
C ALA A 61 -0.01 0.50 3.56
N GLU A 62 -1.28 0.74 3.27
CA GLU A 62 -1.87 2.08 3.36
C GLU A 62 -1.85 2.59 4.80
N ALA A 63 -2.15 1.73 5.77
CA ALA A 63 -2.06 2.08 7.18
C ALA A 63 -0.61 2.40 7.57
N GLY A 64 0.35 1.65 7.02
CA GLY A 64 1.78 1.90 7.23
C GLY A 64 2.21 3.25 6.67
N VAL A 65 1.74 3.59 5.47
CA VAL A 65 2.02 4.90 4.87
C VAL A 65 1.44 6.03 5.74
N ALA A 66 0.21 5.86 6.21
CA ALA A 66 -0.42 6.86 7.08
C ALA A 66 0.36 7.05 8.38
N ALA A 67 0.85 5.95 8.96
CA ALA A 67 1.68 6.02 10.17
C ALA A 67 3.00 6.75 9.89
N LEU A 68 3.62 6.49 8.74
CA LEU A 68 4.86 7.16 8.35
C LEU A 68 4.63 8.64 8.05
N ASP A 69 3.48 8.99 7.49
CA ASP A 69 3.11 10.39 7.26
C ASP A 69 2.94 11.16 8.57
N ALA A 70 2.53 10.48 9.62
CA ALA A 70 2.40 11.06 10.96
C ALA A 70 3.74 11.15 11.71
N GLU A 71 4.76 10.47 11.21
CA GLU A 71 6.10 10.46 11.79
C GLU A 71 6.78 11.81 11.59
N VAL A 72 7.43 12.33 12.64
CA VAL A 72 8.20 13.55 12.53
C VAL A 72 9.66 13.15 12.30
N PRO A 73 10.25 13.47 11.14
CA PRO A 73 11.64 13.14 10.86
C PRO A 73 12.59 13.88 11.79
N GLU A 74 13.60 13.20 12.28
CA GLU A 74 14.61 13.79 13.18
C GLU A 74 15.33 14.96 12.53
N ASP A 75 15.70 14.82 11.28
CA ASP A 75 16.41 15.87 10.53
C ASP A 75 15.48 17.01 10.12
N GLU A 76 14.22 16.71 9.84
CA GLU A 76 13.24 17.74 9.49
C GLU A 76 12.83 18.58 10.69
N ASP A 77 12.78 17.98 11.88
CA ASP A 77 12.49 18.71 13.10
C ASP A 77 13.49 19.85 13.30
N ALA A 78 14.77 19.56 13.13
CA ALA A 78 15.81 20.57 13.25
C ALA A 78 15.67 21.64 12.19
N VAL A 79 15.38 21.23 10.96
CA VAL A 79 15.20 22.17 9.84
C VAL A 79 13.95 23.01 10.05
N SER A 80 12.86 22.42 10.49
CA SER A 80 11.62 23.14 10.76
C SER A 80 11.80 24.18 11.86
N ALA A 81 12.51 23.83 12.91
CA ALA A 81 12.80 24.77 14.00
C ALA A 81 13.61 25.97 13.51
N GLU A 82 14.61 25.71 12.70
CA GLU A 82 15.42 26.78 12.10
C GLU A 82 14.61 27.68 11.18
N ALA A 83 13.77 27.07 10.36
CA ALA A 83 12.90 27.84 9.46
C ALA A 83 11.93 28.73 10.22
N THR A 84 11.40 28.21 11.32
CA THR A 84 10.48 28.97 12.16
C THR A 84 11.19 30.13 12.84
N GLU A 85 12.37 29.91 13.36
CA GLU A 85 13.17 30.92 14.01
C GLU A 85 13.66 31.99 13.04
N GLY A 86 13.92 31.59 11.81
CA GLY A 86 14.35 32.50 10.77
C GLY A 86 13.26 33.43 10.25
N ARG A 87 12.05 33.28 10.74
CA ARG A 87 10.91 34.11 10.36
C ARG A 87 10.52 34.99 11.52
N PRO A 88 10.94 36.22 11.52
CA PRO A 88 10.56 37.16 12.56
C PRO A 88 9.08 37.47 12.57
#